data_851d1f20f008fc9f20fea853611a4d9a
#
_entry.id   851d1f20f008fc9f20fea853611a4d9a
#
_cell.length_a   1.000
_cell.length_b   1.000
_cell.length_c   1.000
_cell.angle_alpha   90.00
_cell.angle_beta   90.00
_cell.angle_gamma   90.00
#
_symmetry.space_group_name_H-M   'P 1'
#
loop_
_entity.id
_entity.type
_entity.pdbx_description
1 polymer ?
#
loop_
_entity_poly.entity_id
_entity_poly.type
_entity_poly.pdbx_seq_one_letter_code
_entity_poly.pdbx_strand_id
1 'polypeptide(L)'
;MRRLVALAALWSITVYAAPLVDVLRGPAPLAQEPAPPPMANQENKDVRRNRAFAMQPPTIPHKIEGYQLDRDANRCVSCHARTRIEESTAIPIPATHYMDRDGTIRGDISPRRYFCTQCHVPQDEVAPPVANTYQDFEALTRAAAKGAPPRK
;
A
#
# COMPACT_ATOMS: atom_id res chain seq x y z
N MET A 1 2.01 -64.42 56.88
CA MET A 1 1.52 -63.00 56.71
C MET A 1 2.46 -62.26 55.80
N ARG A 2 2.09 -62.13 54.53
CA ARG A 2 2.89 -61.40 53.52
C ARG A 2 2.35 -59.96 53.44
N ARG A 3 3.18 -59.01 53.80
CA ARG A 3 2.87 -57.58 53.67
C ARG A 3 3.25 -57.15 52.26
N LEU A 4 2.26 -56.91 51.40
CA LEU A 4 2.45 -56.27 50.09
C LEU A 4 2.62 -54.76 50.32
N VAL A 5 3.82 -54.25 50.07
CA VAL A 5 4.11 -52.82 49.99
C VAL A 5 3.80 -52.34 48.56
N ALA A 6 2.71 -51.61 48.40
CA ALA A 6 2.39 -50.94 47.11
C ALA A 6 3.20 -49.67 47.00
N LEU A 7 4.18 -49.67 46.10
CA LEU A 7 4.91 -48.45 45.68
C LEU A 7 4.02 -47.66 44.68
N ALA A 8 3.41 -46.58 45.16
CA ALA A 8 2.74 -45.63 44.30
C ALA A 8 3.81 -44.75 43.63
N ALA A 9 4.05 -44.97 42.37
CA ALA A 9 4.91 -44.08 41.57
C ALA A 9 4.09 -42.81 41.26
N LEU A 10 4.42 -41.72 41.93
CA LEU A 10 3.97 -40.37 41.62
C LEU A 10 4.67 -39.90 40.32
N TRP A 11 3.97 -40.03 39.21
CA TRP A 11 4.40 -39.39 37.94
C TRP A 11 4.10 -37.90 38.05
N SER A 12 5.14 -37.12 38.30
CA SER A 12 5.06 -35.66 38.21
C SER A 12 4.94 -35.25 36.76
N ILE A 13 3.73 -34.91 36.31
CA ILE A 13 3.50 -34.32 35.02
C ILE A 13 3.97 -32.87 35.09
N THR A 14 5.15 -32.59 34.57
CA THR A 14 5.65 -31.23 34.38
C THR A 14 4.87 -30.64 33.19
N VAL A 15 3.88 -29.84 33.48
CA VAL A 15 3.18 -29.06 32.47
C VAL A 15 4.12 -27.92 32.03
N TYR A 16 4.75 -28.06 30.91
CA TYR A 16 5.46 -26.95 30.25
C TYR A 16 4.41 -25.97 29.72
N ALA A 17 4.18 -24.90 30.45
CA ALA A 17 3.44 -23.79 29.91
C ALA A 17 4.26 -23.16 28.78
N ALA A 18 3.80 -23.31 27.54
CA ALA A 18 4.40 -22.59 26.42
C ALA A 18 4.30 -21.07 26.72
N PRO A 19 5.37 -20.30 26.51
CA PRO A 19 5.29 -18.86 26.72
C PRO A 19 4.18 -18.28 25.84
N LEU A 20 3.29 -17.50 26.43
CA LEU A 20 2.29 -16.75 25.70
C LEU A 20 3.01 -15.72 24.85
N VAL A 21 3.10 -15.98 23.56
CA VAL A 21 3.67 -15.03 22.60
C VAL A 21 2.55 -14.08 22.17
N ASP A 22 2.68 -12.82 22.56
CA ASP A 22 1.80 -11.77 22.05
C ASP A 22 2.10 -11.55 20.56
N VAL A 23 1.08 -11.73 19.74
CA VAL A 23 1.21 -11.63 18.27
C VAL A 23 1.70 -10.24 17.82
N LEU A 24 1.40 -9.20 18.61
CA LEU A 24 1.81 -7.81 18.32
C LEU A 24 3.18 -7.46 18.88
N ARG A 25 3.57 -8.07 20.00
CA ARG A 25 4.87 -7.81 20.67
C ARG A 25 5.96 -8.80 20.26
N GLY A 26 5.58 -9.96 19.72
CA GLY A 26 6.51 -11.04 19.47
C GLY A 26 7.11 -11.63 20.77
N PRO A 27 8.36 -12.09 20.77
CA PRO A 27 8.99 -12.75 21.92
C PRO A 27 9.50 -11.79 23.01
N ALA A 28 9.28 -10.48 22.88
CA ALA A 28 9.78 -9.49 23.85
C ALA A 28 9.07 -9.64 25.20
N PRO A 29 9.82 -9.73 26.35
CA PRO A 29 9.24 -9.77 27.68
C PRO A 29 8.40 -8.52 27.97
N LEU A 30 7.33 -8.65 28.78
CA LEU A 30 6.44 -7.52 29.12
C LEU A 30 7.18 -6.35 29.79
N ALA A 31 8.28 -6.64 30.48
CA ALA A 31 9.09 -5.62 31.15
C ALA A 31 10.07 -4.88 30.22
N GLN A 32 10.17 -5.30 28.96
CA GLN A 32 11.05 -4.68 27.98
C GLN A 32 10.23 -4.12 26.82
N GLU A 33 10.58 -2.91 26.38
CA GLU A 33 10.00 -2.35 25.18
C GLU A 33 10.62 -3.04 23.95
N PRO A 34 9.80 -3.63 23.05
CA PRO A 34 10.34 -4.24 21.85
C PRO A 34 10.94 -3.16 20.94
N ALA A 35 12.02 -3.48 20.25
CA ALA A 35 12.54 -2.60 19.23
C ALA A 35 11.47 -2.33 18.17
N PRO A 36 11.27 -1.07 17.77
CA PRO A 36 10.30 -0.77 16.71
C PRO A 36 10.73 -1.46 15.40
N PRO A 37 9.76 -1.93 14.59
CA PRO A 37 10.09 -2.48 13.28
C PRO A 37 10.76 -1.40 12.42
N PRO A 38 11.71 -1.77 11.55
CA PRO A 38 12.31 -0.82 10.64
C PRO A 38 11.24 -0.24 9.71
N MET A 39 11.30 1.07 9.44
CA MET A 39 10.44 1.69 8.45
C MET A 39 10.79 1.17 7.06
N ALA A 40 9.78 0.79 6.29
CA ALA A 40 9.98 0.35 4.93
C ALA A 40 10.41 1.54 4.03
N ASN A 41 11.15 1.23 2.98
CA ASN A 41 11.52 2.24 2.00
C ASN A 41 10.31 2.64 1.15
N GLN A 42 10.25 3.90 0.77
CA GLN A 42 9.27 4.36 -0.19
C GLN A 42 9.54 3.73 -1.56
N GLU A 43 8.49 3.29 -2.24
CA GLU A 43 8.58 2.74 -3.59
C GLU A 43 9.11 3.78 -4.59
N ASN A 44 10.05 3.37 -5.42
CA ASN A 44 10.69 4.23 -6.44
C ASN A 44 11.03 3.41 -7.70
N LYS A 45 9.99 2.84 -8.32
CA LYS A 45 10.14 1.93 -9.47
C LYS A 45 9.56 2.47 -10.77
N ASP A 46 8.85 3.60 -10.71
CA ASP A 46 8.10 4.19 -11.82
C ASP A 46 7.13 3.22 -12.51
N VAL A 47 6.70 2.18 -11.80
CA VAL A 47 5.76 1.18 -12.30
C VAL A 47 4.40 1.38 -11.66
N ARG A 48 3.39 1.70 -12.49
CA ARG A 48 2.02 1.88 -12.04
C ARG A 48 1.48 0.62 -11.37
N ARG A 49 1.00 0.74 -10.13
CA ARG A 49 0.28 -0.32 -9.44
C ARG A 49 -1.14 -0.50 -9.99
N ASN A 50 -1.66 -1.71 -9.93
CA ASN A 50 -3.08 -1.96 -10.18
C ASN A 50 -3.93 -1.32 -9.09
N ARG A 51 -5.12 -0.85 -9.47
CA ARG A 51 -6.10 -0.35 -8.50
C ARG A 51 -6.58 -1.48 -7.59
N ALA A 52 -6.99 -1.13 -6.38
CA ALA A 52 -7.65 -2.04 -5.45
C ALA A 52 -9.18 -1.86 -5.42
N PHE A 53 -9.71 -0.78 -6.02
CA PHE A 53 -11.14 -0.51 -6.19
C PHE A 53 -11.39 0.46 -7.36
N ALA A 54 -12.63 0.51 -7.87
CA ALA A 54 -13.00 1.17 -9.13
C ALA A 54 -12.59 2.65 -9.21
N MET A 55 -12.79 3.42 -8.14
CA MET A 55 -12.56 4.86 -8.13
C MET A 55 -11.23 5.27 -7.49
N GLN A 56 -10.35 4.31 -7.25
CA GLN A 56 -9.06 4.61 -6.64
C GLN A 56 -8.21 5.51 -7.55
N PRO A 57 -7.75 6.66 -7.05
CA PRO A 57 -6.70 7.43 -7.73
C PRO A 57 -5.44 6.57 -7.88
N PRO A 58 -4.73 6.62 -8.99
CA PRO A 58 -3.44 5.94 -9.11
C PRO A 58 -2.49 6.35 -7.99
N THR A 59 -1.82 5.38 -7.38
CA THR A 59 -0.77 5.66 -6.39
C THR A 59 0.48 6.21 -7.07
N ILE A 60 1.30 6.92 -6.32
CA ILE A 60 2.56 7.47 -6.82
C ILE A 60 3.64 6.39 -6.75
N PRO A 61 4.22 5.94 -7.89
CA PRO A 61 5.18 4.85 -7.92
C PRO A 61 6.65 5.31 -7.78
N HIS A 62 6.88 6.54 -7.41
CA HIS A 62 8.20 7.14 -7.24
C HIS A 62 8.28 7.98 -5.98
N LYS A 63 9.48 8.29 -5.53
CA LYS A 63 9.70 9.18 -4.39
C LYS A 63 9.29 10.61 -4.72
N ILE A 64 8.67 11.25 -3.74
CA ILE A 64 8.26 12.66 -3.81
C ILE A 64 8.87 13.49 -2.67
N GLU A 65 9.86 12.93 -1.98
CA GLU A 65 10.57 13.65 -0.93
C GLU A 65 11.20 14.94 -1.48
N GLY A 66 10.97 16.04 -0.79
CA GLY A 66 11.42 17.36 -1.23
C GLY A 66 10.61 17.98 -2.38
N TYR A 67 9.53 17.36 -2.84
CA TYR A 67 8.66 17.98 -3.84
C TYR A 67 7.81 19.08 -3.22
N GLN A 68 8.01 20.32 -3.64
CA GLN A 68 7.20 21.44 -3.22
C GLN A 68 5.78 21.30 -3.81
N LEU A 69 4.79 21.35 -2.94
CA LEU A 69 3.38 21.33 -3.30
C LEU A 69 2.64 22.24 -2.33
N ASP A 70 2.53 23.51 -2.68
CA ASP A 70 1.86 24.55 -1.93
C ASP A 70 1.07 25.47 -2.87
N ARG A 71 0.59 26.59 -2.35
CA ARG A 71 -0.18 27.56 -3.14
C ARG A 71 0.61 28.14 -4.32
N ASP A 72 1.92 28.32 -4.15
CA ASP A 72 2.76 29.06 -5.07
C ASP A 72 3.54 28.14 -6.03
N ALA A 73 3.67 26.86 -5.69
CA ALA A 73 4.37 25.87 -6.50
C ALA A 73 3.74 24.48 -6.42
N ASN A 74 3.75 23.79 -7.57
CA ASN A 74 3.31 22.40 -7.68
C ASN A 74 4.31 21.62 -8.54
N ARG A 75 5.23 20.92 -7.86
CA ARG A 75 6.29 20.15 -8.54
C ARG A 75 5.74 19.01 -9.41
N CYS A 76 4.58 18.44 -9.08
CA CYS A 76 3.98 17.37 -9.87
C CYS A 76 3.63 17.83 -11.29
N VAL A 77 3.13 19.04 -11.41
CA VAL A 77 2.76 19.66 -12.71
C VAL A 77 3.97 19.86 -13.61
N SER A 78 5.16 20.08 -13.03
CA SER A 78 6.40 20.27 -13.81
C SER A 78 6.72 19.09 -14.74
N CYS A 79 6.26 17.89 -14.40
CA CYS A 79 6.43 16.68 -15.23
C CYS A 79 5.11 16.19 -15.82
N HIS A 80 4.00 16.27 -15.08
CA HIS A 80 2.73 15.67 -15.47
C HIS A 80 1.79 16.60 -16.27
N ALA A 81 2.13 17.90 -16.43
CA ALA A 81 1.35 18.77 -17.30
C ALA A 81 1.41 18.26 -18.75
N ARG A 82 0.29 18.36 -19.48
CA ARG A 82 0.23 17.91 -20.89
C ARG A 82 1.28 18.54 -21.79
N THR A 83 1.69 19.76 -21.50
CA THR A 83 2.74 20.49 -22.23
C THR A 83 4.16 20.02 -21.92
N ARG A 84 4.35 19.16 -20.91
CA ARG A 84 5.66 18.70 -20.43
C ARG A 84 5.92 17.21 -20.69
N ILE A 85 4.92 16.47 -21.16
CA ILE A 85 5.00 15.01 -21.28
C ILE A 85 6.06 14.53 -22.30
N GLU A 86 6.32 15.31 -23.33
CA GLU A 86 7.34 14.95 -24.34
C GLU A 86 8.75 14.96 -23.75
N GLU A 87 9.02 15.86 -22.82
CA GLU A 87 10.31 15.94 -22.12
C GLU A 87 10.40 14.99 -20.93
N SER A 88 9.32 14.94 -20.14
CA SER A 88 9.32 14.19 -18.87
C SER A 88 8.99 12.71 -19.03
N THR A 89 8.35 12.31 -20.14
CA THR A 89 7.77 10.97 -20.36
C THR A 89 6.75 10.54 -19.31
N ALA A 90 6.34 11.46 -18.44
CA ALA A 90 5.38 11.21 -17.39
C ALA A 90 3.97 11.01 -17.95
N ILE A 91 3.14 10.26 -17.23
CA ILE A 91 1.72 10.09 -17.58
C ILE A 91 1.01 11.44 -17.44
N PRO A 92 0.33 11.94 -18.50
CA PRO A 92 -0.30 13.25 -18.45
C PRO A 92 -1.50 13.31 -17.50
N ILE A 93 -1.69 14.46 -16.88
CA ILE A 93 -2.89 14.75 -16.10
C ILE A 93 -4.12 14.65 -17.02
N PRO A 94 -5.13 13.82 -16.69
CA PRO A 94 -6.31 13.63 -17.52
C PRO A 94 -7.22 14.86 -17.51
N ALA A 95 -8.03 15.01 -18.57
CA ALA A 95 -8.95 16.14 -18.74
C ALA A 95 -9.89 16.37 -17.55
N THR A 96 -10.25 15.32 -16.83
CA THR A 96 -11.10 15.40 -15.62
C THR A 96 -10.50 16.26 -14.50
N HIS A 97 -9.18 16.48 -14.50
CA HIS A 97 -8.52 17.35 -13.53
C HIS A 97 -8.59 18.85 -13.91
N TYR A 98 -8.93 19.12 -15.15
CA TYR A 98 -9.15 20.47 -15.65
C TYR A 98 -10.64 20.90 -15.62
N MET A 99 -11.53 20.01 -15.16
CA MET A 99 -12.98 20.27 -15.09
C MET A 99 -13.36 20.83 -13.74
N ASP A 100 -14.22 21.85 -13.73
CA ASP A 100 -14.89 22.34 -12.53
C ASP A 100 -16.07 21.43 -12.11
N ARG A 101 -16.87 21.86 -11.14
CA ARG A 101 -17.99 21.07 -10.62
C ARG A 101 -19.14 20.94 -11.62
N ASP A 102 -19.26 21.89 -12.51
CA ASP A 102 -20.33 21.95 -13.51
C ASP A 102 -19.93 21.21 -14.81
N GLY A 103 -18.71 20.64 -14.82
CA GLY A 103 -18.19 19.90 -15.96
C GLY A 103 -17.51 20.78 -17.02
N THR A 104 -17.40 22.09 -16.78
CA THR A 104 -16.72 23.01 -17.69
C THR A 104 -15.22 22.81 -17.65
N ILE A 105 -14.60 22.66 -18.81
CA ILE A 105 -13.14 22.52 -18.94
C ILE A 105 -12.48 23.89 -18.80
N ARG A 106 -11.50 23.97 -17.91
CA ARG A 106 -10.70 25.16 -17.63
C ARG A 106 -9.38 25.14 -18.40
N GLY A 107 -8.77 26.30 -18.55
CA GLY A 107 -7.41 26.39 -19.14
C GLY A 107 -6.33 25.78 -18.25
N ASP A 108 -6.54 25.82 -16.92
CA ASP A 108 -5.62 25.27 -15.91
C ASP A 108 -6.29 24.20 -15.06
N ILE A 109 -5.45 23.49 -14.27
CA ILE A 109 -5.92 22.49 -13.32
C ILE A 109 -6.96 23.10 -12.38
N SER A 110 -8.09 22.44 -12.22
CA SER A 110 -9.14 22.89 -11.32
C SER A 110 -8.59 23.01 -9.88
N PRO A 111 -8.88 24.11 -9.16
CA PRO A 111 -8.38 24.32 -7.79
C PRO A 111 -8.61 23.13 -6.85
N ARG A 112 -9.73 22.41 -7.01
CA ARG A 112 -10.07 21.21 -6.23
C ARG A 112 -9.19 20.01 -6.56
N ARG A 113 -8.37 20.06 -7.61
CA ARG A 113 -7.47 19.01 -8.08
C ARG A 113 -5.99 19.43 -8.00
N TYR A 114 -5.72 20.62 -7.49
CA TYR A 114 -4.38 21.19 -7.47
C TYR A 114 -3.45 20.49 -6.49
N PHE A 115 -3.94 20.12 -5.31
CA PHE A 115 -3.16 19.43 -4.29
C PHE A 115 -3.17 17.92 -4.53
N CYS A 116 -2.27 17.46 -5.38
CA CYS A 116 -2.24 16.09 -5.90
C CYS A 116 -2.17 15.03 -4.81
N THR A 117 -1.37 15.27 -3.77
CA THR A 117 -1.15 14.31 -2.67
C THR A 117 -2.35 14.12 -1.74
N GLN A 118 -3.39 14.92 -1.86
CA GLN A 118 -4.65 14.67 -1.14
C GLN A 118 -5.41 13.44 -1.68
N CYS A 119 -5.12 13.04 -2.93
CA CYS A 119 -5.76 11.89 -3.56
C CYS A 119 -4.74 10.86 -4.04
N HIS A 120 -3.57 11.29 -4.52
CA HIS A 120 -2.49 10.42 -4.95
C HIS A 120 -1.46 10.31 -3.83
N VAL A 121 -1.22 9.08 -3.36
CA VAL A 121 -0.32 8.85 -2.24
C VAL A 121 0.86 7.97 -2.67
N PRO A 122 2.06 8.25 -2.16
CA PRO A 122 3.19 7.34 -2.32
C PRO A 122 2.91 6.02 -1.59
N GLN A 123 3.64 5.00 -1.93
CA GLN A 123 3.55 3.68 -1.33
C GLN A 123 4.90 3.28 -0.76
N ASP A 124 4.87 2.47 0.29
CA ASP A 124 6.05 1.83 0.82
C ASP A 124 6.22 0.41 0.27
N GLU A 125 7.45 -0.10 0.28
CA GLU A 125 7.79 -1.45 -0.16
C GLU A 125 7.42 -2.49 0.91
N VAL A 126 6.13 -2.61 1.19
CA VAL A 126 5.59 -3.59 2.12
C VAL A 126 4.64 -4.55 1.42
N ALA A 127 4.64 -5.81 1.85
CA ALA A 127 3.64 -6.76 1.39
C ALA A 127 2.30 -6.44 2.04
N PRO A 128 1.21 -6.27 1.28
CA PRO A 128 -0.10 -6.07 1.87
C PRO A 128 -0.55 -7.35 2.59
N PRO A 129 -1.26 -7.25 3.73
CA PRO A 129 -1.73 -8.41 4.47
C PRO A 129 -2.77 -9.24 3.70
N VAL A 130 -3.43 -8.63 2.72
CA VAL A 130 -4.40 -9.28 1.84
C VAL A 130 -4.03 -8.96 0.39
N ALA A 131 -4.03 -9.98 -0.46
CA ALA A 131 -3.75 -9.81 -1.87
C ALA A 131 -4.84 -8.98 -2.57
N ASN A 132 -4.43 -8.09 -3.47
CA ASN A 132 -5.36 -7.35 -4.31
C ASN A 132 -5.94 -8.26 -5.40
N THR A 133 -7.24 -8.53 -5.33
CA THR A 133 -7.98 -9.33 -6.32
C THR A 133 -8.82 -8.47 -7.27
N TYR A 134 -8.84 -7.15 -7.08
CA TYR A 134 -9.60 -6.24 -7.93
C TYR A 134 -9.00 -6.19 -9.34
N GLN A 135 -9.87 -6.26 -10.34
CA GLN A 135 -9.52 -6.13 -11.76
C GLN A 135 -10.30 -4.95 -12.35
N ASP A 136 -9.60 -3.93 -12.78
CA ASP A 136 -10.21 -2.85 -13.54
C ASP A 136 -10.41 -3.24 -15.01
N PHE A 137 -11.17 -2.43 -15.74
CA PHE A 137 -11.45 -2.66 -17.16
C PHE A 137 -10.16 -2.79 -18.00
N GLU A 138 -9.15 -1.98 -17.70
CA GLU A 138 -7.85 -2.03 -18.40
C GLU A 138 -7.09 -3.33 -18.11
N ALA A 139 -7.17 -3.85 -16.89
CA ALA A 139 -6.57 -5.12 -16.54
C ALA A 139 -7.27 -6.28 -17.25
N LEU A 140 -8.62 -6.25 -17.30
CA LEU A 140 -9.42 -7.25 -17.99
C LEU A 140 -9.15 -7.24 -19.50
N THR A 141 -9.08 -6.07 -20.13
CA THR A 141 -8.79 -5.96 -21.57
C THR A 141 -7.38 -6.43 -21.90
N ARG A 142 -6.39 -6.11 -21.06
CA ARG A 142 -5.03 -6.63 -21.24
C ARG A 142 -4.96 -8.14 -21.08
N ALA A 143 -5.70 -8.71 -20.14
CA ALA A 143 -5.78 -10.15 -19.95
C ALA A 143 -6.45 -10.85 -21.16
N ALA A 144 -7.56 -10.30 -21.64
CA ALA A 144 -8.26 -10.80 -22.82
C ALA A 144 -7.38 -10.76 -24.08
N ALA A 145 -6.65 -9.66 -24.30
CA ALA A 145 -5.72 -9.52 -25.41
C ALA A 145 -4.56 -10.55 -25.37
N LYS A 146 -4.20 -11.03 -24.19
CA LYS A 146 -3.19 -12.07 -23.98
C LYS A 146 -3.77 -13.50 -24.00
N GLY A 147 -5.07 -13.67 -24.26
CA GLY A 147 -5.76 -14.97 -24.26
C GLY A 147 -5.92 -15.60 -22.87
N ALA A 148 -5.74 -14.84 -21.80
CA ALA A 148 -5.96 -15.32 -20.44
C ALA A 148 -7.46 -15.30 -20.11
N PRO A 149 -8.05 -16.39 -19.58
CA PRO A 149 -9.44 -16.39 -19.13
C PRO A 149 -9.61 -15.42 -17.94
N PRO A 150 -10.79 -14.76 -17.81
CA PRO A 150 -11.07 -13.92 -16.65
C PRO A 150 -11.01 -14.75 -15.37
N ARG A 151 -10.37 -14.25 -14.34
CA ARG A 151 -10.38 -14.91 -13.02
C ARG A 151 -11.79 -14.82 -12.44
N LYS A 152 -12.30 -15.96 -11.98
CA LYS A 152 -13.56 -16.05 -11.24
C LYS A 152 -13.39 -15.49 -9.84
#